data_225e0d634a25084ac3d79976bc7ba454
#
_entry.id   225e0d634a25084ac3d79976bc7ba454
#
_cell.length_a   1.000
_cell.length_b   1.000
_cell.length_c   1.000
_cell.angle_alpha   90.00
_cell.angle_beta   90.00
_cell.angle_gamma   90.00
#
_symmetry.space_group_name_H-M   'P 1'
#
loop_
_entity.id
_entity.type
_entity.pdbx_description
1 polymer ?
#
loop_
_entity_poly.entity_id
_entity_poly.type
_entity_poly.pdbx_seq_one_letter_code
_entity_poly.pdbx_strand_id
1 'polypeptide(L)'
;MRVLAFGYSPSPLTENTINPDTVIIGFVGIRDDVRPEAREAIAAVQHAGIQVVMITGDRLETAVAIARDAGLLKTEDEVALTSAQLGELSDEEVKSIIPRIRVIARALPTDKSRMVRLCQEMNLVVGMTGDGVNDSPALKRADVGLSLIHI
;
A
#
# COMPACT_ATOMS: atom_id res chain seq x y z
N MET A 1 -0.56 -12.19 -3.32
CA MET A 1 -1.06 -13.57 -3.09
C MET A 1 -0.12 -14.27 -2.12
N ARG A 2 -0.66 -14.87 -1.05
CA ARG A 2 0.08 -15.73 -0.12
C ARG A 2 -0.23 -17.18 -0.50
N VAL A 3 0.81 -18.02 -0.67
CA VAL A 3 0.63 -19.43 -1.01
C VAL A 3 1.00 -20.26 0.22
N LEU A 4 0.12 -21.18 0.58
CA LEU A 4 0.36 -22.20 1.60
C LEU A 4 0.44 -23.55 0.92
N ALA A 5 1.47 -24.32 1.26
CA ALA A 5 1.60 -25.72 0.86
C ALA A 5 1.09 -26.62 2.01
N PHE A 6 0.36 -27.65 1.66
CA PHE A 6 -0.12 -28.66 2.59
C PHE A 6 0.55 -30.00 2.26
N GLY A 7 1.05 -30.65 3.28
CA GLY A 7 1.68 -31.95 3.17
C GLY A 7 1.31 -32.85 4.35
N TYR A 8 1.48 -34.16 4.14
CA TYR A 8 1.39 -35.19 5.16
C TYR A 8 2.78 -35.78 5.39
N SER A 9 3.17 -35.90 6.65
CA SER A 9 4.37 -36.63 7.05
C SER A 9 3.98 -37.83 7.88
N PRO A 10 4.45 -39.06 7.50
CA PRO A 10 4.20 -40.27 8.29
C PRO A 10 4.94 -40.24 9.62
N SER A 11 6.00 -39.46 9.74
CA SER A 11 6.80 -39.31 10.94
C SER A 11 6.56 -37.97 11.64
N PRO A 12 6.69 -37.87 12.97
CA PRO A 12 6.58 -36.62 13.69
C PRO A 12 7.54 -35.58 13.13
N LEU A 13 7.02 -34.35 12.92
CA LEU A 13 7.84 -33.21 12.50
C LEU A 13 8.70 -32.74 13.68
N THR A 14 9.98 -32.56 13.43
CA THR A 14 10.87 -31.84 14.34
C THR A 14 10.89 -30.36 13.97
N GLU A 15 11.05 -29.48 14.97
CA GLU A 15 11.05 -28.04 14.74
C GLU A 15 12.06 -27.64 13.64
N ASN A 16 11.57 -26.88 12.66
CA ASN A 16 12.32 -26.29 11.55
C ASN A 16 12.87 -27.27 10.48
N THR A 17 12.42 -28.52 10.44
CA THR A 17 12.82 -29.46 9.38
C THR A 17 11.60 -30.06 8.68
N ILE A 18 11.68 -30.15 7.35
CA ILE A 18 10.72 -30.91 6.55
C ILE A 18 11.29 -32.31 6.40
N ASN A 19 10.54 -33.33 6.83
CA ASN A 19 10.98 -34.72 6.66
C ASN A 19 11.09 -35.09 5.18
N PRO A 20 12.12 -35.87 4.79
CA PRO A 20 12.30 -36.32 3.39
C PRO A 20 11.07 -37.06 2.84
N ASP A 21 10.32 -37.75 3.70
CA ASP A 21 9.12 -38.54 3.35
C ASP A 21 7.83 -37.72 3.33
N THR A 22 7.91 -36.38 3.40
CA THR A 22 6.75 -35.52 3.34
C THR A 22 6.12 -35.54 1.96
N VAL A 23 4.87 -35.96 1.89
CA VAL A 23 4.07 -35.95 0.65
C VAL A 23 3.28 -34.65 0.56
N ILE A 24 3.50 -33.88 -0.50
CA ILE A 24 2.73 -32.67 -0.77
C ILE A 24 1.34 -33.06 -1.26
N ILE A 25 0.29 -32.63 -0.57
CA ILE A 25 -1.11 -32.88 -0.92
C ILE A 25 -1.64 -31.80 -1.86
N GLY A 26 -1.19 -30.54 -1.68
CA GLY A 26 -1.65 -29.45 -2.50
C GLY A 26 -1.18 -28.07 -2.04
N PHE A 27 -1.63 -27.05 -2.77
CA PHE A 27 -1.34 -25.66 -2.51
C PHE A 27 -2.64 -24.87 -2.43
N VAL A 28 -2.72 -23.91 -1.50
CA VAL A 28 -3.81 -22.94 -1.42
C VAL A 28 -3.25 -21.54 -1.59
N GLY A 29 -3.78 -20.82 -2.59
CA GLY A 29 -3.49 -19.41 -2.80
C GLY A 29 -4.53 -18.55 -2.05
N ILE A 30 -4.05 -17.67 -1.18
CA ILE A 30 -4.88 -16.68 -0.50
C ILE A 30 -4.63 -15.33 -1.15
N ARG A 31 -5.67 -14.70 -1.66
CA ARG A 31 -5.63 -13.38 -2.27
C ARG A 31 -6.86 -12.59 -1.80
N ASP A 32 -6.62 -11.36 -1.36
CA ASP A 32 -7.67 -10.39 -1.18
C ASP A 32 -7.84 -9.62 -2.49
N ASP A 33 -9.02 -9.68 -3.07
CA ASP A 33 -9.34 -8.95 -4.28
C ASP A 33 -9.82 -7.52 -3.94
N VAL A 34 -9.50 -6.58 -4.84
CA VAL A 34 -10.01 -5.22 -4.74
C VAL A 34 -11.53 -5.23 -4.93
N ARG A 35 -12.26 -4.60 -4.02
CA ARG A 35 -13.70 -4.47 -4.11
C ARG A 35 -14.09 -3.74 -5.39
N PRO A 36 -15.11 -4.16 -6.13
CA PRO A 36 -15.56 -3.47 -7.34
C PRO A 36 -15.85 -1.99 -7.11
N GLU A 37 -16.50 -1.67 -5.99
CA GLU A 37 -16.86 -0.30 -5.60
C GLU A 37 -15.63 0.59 -5.40
N ALA A 38 -14.50 0.02 -4.96
CA ALA A 38 -13.26 0.78 -4.79
C ALA A 38 -12.67 1.23 -6.12
N ARG A 39 -12.76 0.38 -7.17
CA ARG A 39 -12.33 0.75 -8.53
C ARG A 39 -13.16 1.90 -9.09
N GLU A 40 -14.48 1.82 -8.93
CA GLU A 40 -15.40 2.85 -9.40
C GLU A 40 -15.17 4.18 -8.66
N ALA A 41 -15.02 4.14 -7.33
CA ALA A 41 -14.75 5.30 -6.52
C ALA A 41 -13.41 5.97 -6.89
N ILE A 42 -12.34 5.18 -7.07
CA ILE A 42 -11.04 5.69 -7.51
C ILE A 42 -11.16 6.35 -8.88
N ALA A 43 -11.83 5.72 -9.83
CA ALA A 43 -12.04 6.27 -11.17
C ALA A 43 -12.81 7.60 -11.11
N ALA A 44 -13.87 7.69 -10.29
CA ALA A 44 -14.64 8.91 -10.12
C ALA A 44 -13.81 10.05 -9.53
N VAL A 45 -12.98 9.77 -8.51
CA VAL A 45 -12.08 10.74 -7.89
C VAL A 45 -11.01 11.22 -8.87
N GLN A 46 -10.41 10.30 -9.65
CA GLN A 46 -9.45 10.65 -10.70
C GLN A 46 -10.08 11.50 -11.82
N HIS A 47 -11.32 11.20 -12.22
CA HIS A 47 -12.08 12.01 -13.19
C HIS A 47 -12.36 13.44 -12.69
N ALA A 48 -12.49 13.61 -11.38
CA ALA A 48 -12.60 14.93 -10.76
C ALA A 48 -11.26 15.69 -10.68
N GLY A 49 -10.20 15.15 -11.27
CA GLY A 49 -8.86 15.77 -11.27
C GLY A 49 -8.08 15.59 -9.97
N ILE A 50 -8.53 14.69 -9.08
CA ILE A 50 -7.86 14.43 -7.80
C ILE A 50 -6.90 13.26 -7.96
N GLN A 51 -5.63 13.48 -7.59
CA GLN A 51 -4.64 12.41 -7.54
C GLN A 51 -4.90 11.51 -6.34
N VAL A 52 -4.95 10.20 -6.59
CA VAL A 52 -5.08 9.18 -5.53
C VAL A 52 -3.74 8.48 -5.35
N VAL A 53 -3.28 8.40 -4.11
CA VAL A 53 -2.03 7.72 -3.73
C VAL A 53 -2.32 6.68 -2.67
N MET A 54 -1.87 5.46 -2.88
CA MET A 54 -1.94 4.38 -1.90
C MET A 54 -0.68 4.37 -1.05
N ILE A 55 -0.83 4.50 0.27
CA ILE A 55 0.27 4.42 1.24
C ILE A 55 -0.02 3.26 2.20
N THR A 56 0.77 2.18 2.10
CA THR A 56 0.53 0.91 2.80
C THR A 56 1.78 0.34 3.46
N GLY A 57 1.60 -0.42 4.54
CA GLY A 57 2.66 -1.22 5.16
C GLY A 57 3.03 -2.50 4.39
N ASP A 58 2.27 -2.86 3.35
CA ASP A 58 2.51 -4.06 2.54
C ASP A 58 3.81 -4.00 1.75
N ARG A 59 4.21 -5.17 1.22
CA ARG A 59 5.36 -5.27 0.31
C ARG A 59 5.06 -4.57 -1.01
N LEU A 60 6.11 -4.04 -1.66
CA LEU A 60 5.98 -3.30 -2.91
C LEU A 60 5.28 -4.11 -4.00
N GLU A 61 5.62 -5.37 -4.16
CA GLU A 61 5.04 -6.26 -5.18
C GLU A 61 3.53 -6.43 -4.97
N THR A 62 3.11 -6.58 -3.71
CA THR A 62 1.69 -6.70 -3.35
C THR A 62 0.97 -5.38 -3.59
N ALA A 63 1.53 -4.27 -3.12
CA ALA A 63 0.97 -2.95 -3.28
C ALA A 63 0.82 -2.55 -4.76
N VAL A 64 1.83 -2.84 -5.59
CA VAL A 64 1.78 -2.61 -7.04
C VAL A 64 0.69 -3.45 -7.71
N ALA A 65 0.56 -4.73 -7.33
CA ALA A 65 -0.49 -5.58 -7.89
C ALA A 65 -1.89 -5.04 -7.55
N ILE A 66 -2.11 -4.65 -6.28
CA ILE A 66 -3.38 -4.06 -5.83
C ILE A 66 -3.63 -2.72 -6.53
N ALA A 67 -2.62 -1.87 -6.66
CA ALA A 67 -2.74 -0.57 -7.31
C ALA A 67 -3.09 -0.68 -8.80
N ARG A 68 -2.54 -1.66 -9.50
CA ARG A 68 -2.91 -1.98 -10.90
C ARG A 68 -4.35 -2.48 -10.98
N ASP A 69 -4.71 -3.42 -10.14
CA ASP A 69 -6.08 -3.95 -10.07
C ASP A 69 -7.11 -2.86 -9.72
N ALA A 70 -6.75 -1.92 -8.87
CA ALA A 70 -7.60 -0.79 -8.46
C ALA A 70 -7.65 0.34 -9.50
N GLY A 71 -6.80 0.32 -10.53
CA GLY A 71 -6.71 1.40 -11.53
C GLY A 71 -5.98 2.64 -11.04
N LEU A 72 -5.12 2.51 -10.03
CA LEU A 72 -4.25 3.57 -9.54
C LEU A 72 -2.96 3.68 -10.35
N LEU A 73 -2.36 2.54 -10.70
CA LEU A 73 -1.11 2.44 -11.44
C LEU A 73 -1.41 1.96 -12.87
N LYS A 74 -1.30 2.85 -13.86
CA LYS A 74 -1.74 2.59 -15.23
C LYS A 74 -0.62 2.66 -16.26
N THR A 75 0.40 3.50 -16.03
CA THR A 75 1.48 3.79 -16.97
C THR A 75 2.85 3.53 -16.36
N GLU A 76 3.87 3.43 -17.19
CA GLU A 76 5.26 3.24 -16.74
C GLU A 76 5.87 4.50 -16.11
N ASP A 77 5.31 5.68 -16.41
CA ASP A 77 5.76 6.95 -15.83
C ASP A 77 5.30 7.15 -14.38
N GLU A 78 4.32 6.36 -13.95
CA GLU A 78 3.80 6.41 -12.59
C GLU A 78 4.73 5.71 -11.61
N VAL A 79 4.92 6.31 -10.44
CA VAL A 79 5.94 5.92 -9.47
C VAL A 79 5.33 5.10 -8.35
N ALA A 80 5.93 3.93 -8.13
CA ALA A 80 5.73 3.12 -6.95
C ALA A 80 7.07 2.94 -6.23
N LEU A 81 7.15 3.29 -4.94
CA LEU A 81 8.39 3.22 -4.17
C LEU A 81 8.16 2.71 -2.75
N THR A 82 9.22 2.29 -2.12
CA THR A 82 9.21 1.88 -0.72
C THR A 82 9.54 3.05 0.21
N SER A 83 9.21 2.93 1.50
CA SER A 83 9.64 3.87 2.55
C SER A 83 11.15 4.12 2.53
N ALA A 84 11.96 3.07 2.32
CA ALA A 84 13.42 3.19 2.25
C ALA A 84 13.86 4.09 1.08
N GLN A 85 13.33 3.83 -0.13
CA GLN A 85 13.60 4.67 -1.32
C GLN A 85 13.11 6.11 -1.13
N LEU A 86 11.93 6.29 -0.51
CA LEU A 86 11.43 7.64 -0.17
C LEU A 86 12.35 8.35 0.81
N GLY A 87 12.95 7.61 1.75
CA GLY A 87 13.88 8.14 2.75
C GLY A 87 15.23 8.58 2.18
N GLU A 88 15.67 7.98 1.06
CA GLU A 88 16.90 8.36 0.36
C GLU A 88 16.77 9.69 -0.40
N LEU A 89 15.54 10.12 -0.71
CA LEU A 89 15.27 11.34 -1.45
C LEU A 89 15.16 12.56 -0.53
N SER A 90 15.74 13.66 -0.95
CA SER A 90 15.52 14.98 -0.36
C SER A 90 14.06 15.44 -0.55
N ASP A 91 13.61 16.40 0.23
CA ASP A 91 12.26 16.94 0.11
C ASP A 91 11.99 17.56 -1.27
N GLU A 92 12.98 18.21 -1.87
CA GLU A 92 12.85 18.80 -3.21
C GLU A 92 12.75 17.71 -4.31
N GLU A 93 13.51 16.64 -4.19
CA GLU A 93 13.39 15.49 -5.10
C GLU A 93 12.03 14.82 -4.98
N VAL A 94 11.53 14.61 -3.75
CA VAL A 94 10.19 14.07 -3.53
C VAL A 94 9.13 14.98 -4.15
N LYS A 95 9.18 16.30 -3.92
CA LYS A 95 8.25 17.26 -4.53
C LYS A 95 8.23 17.16 -6.05
N SER A 96 9.39 16.95 -6.70
CA SER A 96 9.47 16.81 -8.14
C SER A 96 8.74 15.60 -8.70
N ILE A 97 8.61 14.53 -7.91
CA ILE A 97 7.97 13.28 -8.33
C ILE A 97 6.54 13.09 -7.75
N ILE A 98 6.11 13.91 -6.79
CA ILE A 98 4.74 13.84 -6.20
C ILE A 98 3.66 13.68 -7.28
N PRO A 99 3.64 14.43 -8.39
CA PRO A 99 2.58 14.29 -9.39
C PRO A 99 2.48 12.89 -10.02
N ARG A 100 3.56 12.13 -9.98
CA ARG A 100 3.65 10.77 -10.54
C ARG A 100 3.53 9.66 -9.50
N ILE A 101 3.67 9.95 -8.21
CA ILE A 101 3.59 8.93 -7.15
C ILE A 101 2.17 8.37 -7.10
N ARG A 102 2.05 7.04 -7.14
CA ARG A 102 0.79 6.29 -6.98
C ARG A 102 0.82 5.33 -5.81
N VAL A 103 2.00 4.84 -5.44
CA VAL A 103 2.15 3.85 -4.38
C VAL A 103 3.37 4.16 -3.51
N ILE A 104 3.18 4.13 -2.19
CA ILE A 104 4.25 4.08 -1.21
C ILE A 104 4.03 2.83 -0.37
N ALA A 105 4.96 1.88 -0.51
CA ALA A 105 4.93 0.57 0.14
C ALA A 105 5.88 0.52 1.34
N ARG A 106 5.64 -0.40 2.28
CA ARG A 106 6.40 -0.50 3.54
C ARG A 106 6.43 0.81 4.31
N ALA A 107 5.37 1.61 4.14
CA ALA A 107 5.29 2.95 4.69
C ALA A 107 5.28 2.95 6.22
N LEU A 108 6.02 3.88 6.77
CA LEU A 108 6.01 4.22 8.19
C LEU A 108 4.99 5.35 8.44
N PRO A 109 4.50 5.53 9.67
CA PRO A 109 3.64 6.66 10.02
C PRO A 109 4.27 8.03 9.71
N THR A 110 5.60 8.12 9.80
CA THR A 110 6.38 9.32 9.46
C THR A 110 6.31 9.66 7.98
N ASP A 111 6.26 8.66 7.10
CA ASP A 111 6.17 8.88 5.65
C ASP A 111 4.84 9.52 5.28
N LYS A 112 3.74 9.05 5.89
CA LYS A 112 2.41 9.64 5.70
C LYS A 112 2.39 11.12 6.08
N SER A 113 2.96 11.46 7.24
CA SER A 113 3.06 12.85 7.71
C SER A 113 3.98 13.70 6.83
N ARG A 114 5.09 13.12 6.31
CA ARG A 114 6.01 13.78 5.38
C ARG A 114 5.30 14.10 4.07
N MET A 115 4.58 13.14 3.50
CA MET A 115 3.85 13.34 2.23
C MET A 115 2.80 14.44 2.35
N VAL A 116 1.99 14.43 3.42
CA VAL A 116 1.01 15.49 3.67
C VAL A 116 1.70 16.86 3.73
N ARG A 117 2.79 16.97 4.50
CA ARG A 117 3.54 18.22 4.62
C ARG A 117 4.07 18.72 3.28
N LEU A 118 4.71 17.84 2.49
CA LEU A 118 5.29 18.23 1.20
C LEU A 118 4.23 18.65 0.19
N CYS A 119 3.09 17.97 0.15
CA CYS A 119 1.96 18.38 -0.69
C CYS A 119 1.43 19.76 -0.29
N GLN A 120 1.27 20.04 1.01
CA GLN A 120 0.84 21.35 1.52
C GLN A 120 1.85 22.45 1.20
N GLU A 121 3.16 22.19 1.30
CA GLU A 121 4.22 23.13 0.89
C GLU A 121 4.17 23.46 -0.61
N MET A 122 3.60 22.56 -1.43
CA MET A 122 3.32 22.79 -2.85
C MET A 122 1.98 23.49 -3.11
N ASN A 123 1.28 23.96 -2.06
CA ASN A 123 -0.06 24.53 -2.12
C ASN A 123 -1.13 23.57 -2.65
N LEU A 124 -0.95 22.27 -2.44
CA LEU A 124 -1.95 21.26 -2.76
C LEU A 124 -2.86 21.01 -1.55
N VAL A 125 -4.15 20.82 -1.81
CA VAL A 125 -5.12 20.41 -0.79
C VAL A 125 -5.03 18.89 -0.62
N VAL A 126 -4.83 18.43 0.61
CA VAL A 126 -4.61 17.02 0.92
C VAL A 126 -5.77 16.42 1.68
N GLY A 127 -6.42 15.44 1.06
CA GLY A 127 -7.34 14.54 1.74
C GLY A 127 -6.59 13.27 2.18
N MET A 128 -6.84 12.81 3.40
CA MET A 128 -6.25 11.57 3.91
C MET A 128 -7.31 10.69 4.57
N THR A 129 -7.28 9.40 4.26
CA THR A 129 -8.07 8.37 4.95
C THR A 129 -7.15 7.46 5.75
N GLY A 130 -7.60 6.98 6.89
CA GLY A 130 -6.85 6.04 7.73
C GLY A 130 -7.77 5.22 8.62
N ASP A 131 -7.33 4.02 8.98
CA ASP A 131 -8.08 3.04 9.77
C ASP A 131 -7.41 2.73 11.12
N GLY A 132 -6.32 3.40 11.44
CA GLY A 132 -5.54 3.11 12.64
C GLY A 132 -5.10 4.33 13.43
N VAL A 133 -4.80 4.10 14.71
CA VAL A 133 -4.23 5.10 15.62
C VAL A 133 -2.90 5.66 15.08
N ASN A 134 -2.16 4.83 14.33
CA ASN A 134 -0.88 5.20 13.72
C ASN A 134 -1.01 6.28 12.63
N ASP A 135 -2.21 6.43 12.05
CA ASP A 135 -2.49 7.43 11.03
C ASP A 135 -2.90 8.79 11.61
N SER A 136 -3.20 8.84 12.90
CA SER A 136 -3.69 10.05 13.57
C SER A 136 -2.84 11.31 13.35
N PRO A 137 -1.49 11.26 13.37
CA PRO A 137 -0.69 12.46 13.11
C PRO A 137 -0.85 13.00 11.69
N ALA A 138 -0.92 12.11 10.70
CA ALA A 138 -1.10 12.50 9.31
C ALA A 138 -2.54 12.95 9.03
N LEU A 139 -3.54 12.27 9.60
CA LEU A 139 -4.96 12.66 9.52
C LEU A 139 -5.21 14.06 10.08
N LYS A 140 -4.60 14.37 11.24
CA LYS A 140 -4.71 15.70 11.86
C LYS A 140 -4.02 16.80 11.05
N ARG A 141 -2.99 16.46 10.30
CA ARG A 141 -2.23 17.42 9.48
C ARG A 141 -2.90 17.68 8.14
N ALA A 142 -3.59 16.70 7.57
CA ALA A 142 -4.28 16.84 6.30
C ALA A 142 -5.38 17.91 6.36
N ASP A 143 -5.67 18.53 5.23
CA ASP A 143 -6.74 19.54 5.10
C ASP A 143 -8.11 18.88 5.28
N VAL A 144 -8.24 17.62 4.85
CA VAL A 144 -9.43 16.78 5.08
C VAL A 144 -8.96 15.42 5.60
N GLY A 145 -9.17 15.13 6.87
CA GLY A 145 -8.89 13.83 7.49
C GLY A 145 -10.18 13.02 7.67
N LEU A 146 -10.22 11.80 7.13
CA LEU A 146 -11.33 10.87 7.27
C LEU A 146 -10.84 9.61 8.00
N SER A 147 -11.37 9.36 9.19
CA SER A 147 -11.10 8.13 9.94
C SER A 147 -12.16 7.07 9.61
N LEU A 148 -11.71 5.85 9.33
CA LEU A 148 -12.58 4.69 9.09
C LEU A 148 -12.89 3.93 10.39
N ILE A 149 -12.41 4.41 11.54
CA ILE A 149 -12.74 3.84 12.84
C ILE A 149 -14.10 4.40 13.24
N HIS A 150 -15.07 3.52 13.38
CA HIS A 150 -16.31 3.85 14.09
C HIS A 150 -15.97 4.07 15.58
N ILE A 151 -16.17 5.29 16.05
CA ILE A 151 -16.18 5.62 17.49
C ILE A 151 -17.57 5.33 18.02
#